data_861be15fc9337b8dd49498ab9ddd9ad9
#
_entry.id   861be15fc9337b8dd49498ab9ddd9ad9
#
_cell.length_a   1.000
_cell.length_b   1.000
_cell.length_c   1.000
_cell.angle_alpha   90.00
_cell.angle_beta   90.00
_cell.angle_gamma   90.00
#
_symmetry.space_group_name_H-M   'P 1'
#
loop_
_entity.id
_entity.type
_entity.pdbx_description
1 polymer ?
#
loop_
_entity_poly.entity_id
_entity_poly.type
_entity_poly.pdbx_seq_one_letter_code
_entity_poly.pdbx_strand_id
1 'polypeptide(L)'
;NILASDTYALTVFKAGIIVGSGSSSFEIIRDLVEKLPVMIAPKWLNTKTQPLAVRDVLTFLNRAKGNERLYNKSYDIFGPEILTYKQMLLQFAKIRGLKRYILTVPIMTPKLSSYWLYFVTSTSYKLASTLVDSMGVEIVGKPSNINKILEVNPITYTEAVQLAFEKIEQNSIVSSWKDSMISSGRLKNSLHKYINVPKYGCYKDYKELKVVNEETTINKIWSIGGTTGWYYGTFLWKLRGYLDKLVGGIGLRRGRTHVSELDAGDALDFWRVIFADKSKRKLLLYAEMKLPGEAWLEFK
;
A
#
# COMPACT_ATOMS: atom_id res chain seq x y z
N ASN A 1 9.35 26.72 11.71
CA ASN A 1 8.32 25.68 11.78
C ASN A 1 7.05 26.23 11.11
N ILE A 2 6.65 25.68 9.97
CA ILE A 2 5.53 26.21 9.16
C ILE A 2 4.18 26.20 9.92
N LEU A 3 4.08 25.35 10.94
CA LEU A 3 2.87 25.18 11.75
C LEU A 3 2.95 25.87 13.13
N ALA A 4 4.05 26.53 13.46
CA ALA A 4 4.16 27.23 14.75
C ALA A 4 3.26 28.47 14.75
N SER A 5 2.48 28.63 15.81
CA SER A 5 1.59 29.76 16.02
C SER A 5 1.56 30.10 17.52
N ASP A 6 1.40 31.35 17.84
CA ASP A 6 1.24 31.80 19.23
C ASP A 6 -0.19 31.55 19.79
N THR A 7 -1.10 31.15 18.91
CA THR A 7 -2.51 30.91 19.27
C THR A 7 -2.82 29.48 19.72
N TYR A 8 -1.90 28.53 19.51
CA TYR A 8 -2.07 27.13 19.94
C TYR A 8 -0.74 26.49 20.30
N ALA A 9 -0.78 25.51 21.17
CA ALA A 9 0.38 24.71 21.54
C ALA A 9 0.60 23.58 20.52
N LEU A 10 1.82 23.48 19.97
CA LEU A 10 2.19 22.48 18.98
C LEU A 10 3.20 21.46 19.54
N THR A 11 2.85 20.19 19.53
CA THR A 11 3.82 19.09 19.75
C THR A 11 4.09 18.39 18.42
N VAL A 12 5.36 18.22 18.07
CA VAL A 12 5.76 17.58 16.81
C VAL A 12 6.47 16.26 17.11
N PHE A 13 5.93 15.16 16.61
CA PHE A 13 6.62 13.88 16.57
C PHE A 13 7.22 13.63 15.20
N LYS A 14 8.51 13.24 15.19
CA LYS A 14 9.22 12.83 13.99
C LYS A 14 9.45 11.34 14.06
N ALA A 15 8.94 10.61 13.08
CA ALA A 15 9.13 9.18 12.94
C ALA A 15 9.86 8.86 11.63
N GLY A 16 10.61 7.77 11.64
CA GLY A 16 11.17 7.20 10.42
C GLY A 16 10.15 6.32 9.70
N ILE A 17 10.48 5.05 9.52
CA ILE A 17 9.57 4.09 8.89
C ILE A 17 8.49 3.66 9.86
N ILE A 18 7.23 3.86 9.46
CA ILE A 18 6.07 3.37 10.21
C ILE A 18 5.60 2.05 9.61
N VAL A 19 5.53 1.01 10.46
CA VAL A 19 5.18 -0.35 10.09
C VAL A 19 3.76 -0.68 10.58
N GLY A 20 2.91 -1.08 9.66
CA GLY A 20 1.54 -1.49 9.97
C GLY A 20 0.78 -1.87 8.70
N SER A 21 -0.31 -2.62 8.85
CA SER A 21 -1.18 -3.00 7.74
C SER A 21 -1.69 -1.76 6.99
N GLY A 22 -1.60 -1.78 5.67
CA GLY A 22 -2.00 -0.64 4.83
C GLY A 22 -1.00 0.51 4.74
N SER A 23 0.13 0.51 5.45
CA SER A 23 1.18 1.51 5.27
C SER A 23 1.99 1.24 4.00
N SER A 24 2.47 2.30 3.34
CA SER A 24 3.27 2.16 2.12
C SER A 24 4.54 1.36 2.34
N SER A 25 5.23 1.58 3.46
CA SER A 25 6.46 0.88 3.81
C SER A 25 6.23 -0.63 3.98
N PHE A 26 5.18 -1.02 4.70
CA PHE A 26 4.82 -2.42 4.89
C PHE A 26 4.45 -3.10 3.57
N GLU A 27 3.62 -2.45 2.75
CA GLU A 27 3.16 -3.00 1.47
C GLU A 27 4.31 -3.17 0.46
N ILE A 28 5.27 -2.23 0.44
CA ILE A 28 6.47 -2.34 -0.40
C ILE A 28 7.34 -3.51 0.04
N ILE A 29 7.60 -3.63 1.35
CA ILE A 29 8.37 -4.75 1.90
C ILE A 29 7.68 -6.08 1.57
N ARG A 30 6.37 -6.15 1.76
CA ARG A 30 5.57 -7.32 1.41
C ARG A 30 5.69 -7.68 -0.06
N ASP A 31 5.49 -6.72 -0.95
CA ASP A 31 5.59 -6.92 -2.40
C ASP A 31 6.98 -7.43 -2.81
N LEU A 32 8.05 -6.87 -2.26
CA LEU A 32 9.41 -7.30 -2.54
C LEU A 32 9.65 -8.74 -2.07
N VAL A 33 9.27 -9.02 -0.82
CA VAL A 33 9.53 -10.33 -0.21
C VAL A 33 8.66 -11.42 -0.83
N GLU A 34 7.39 -11.18 -1.07
CA GLU A 34 6.47 -12.20 -1.59
C GLU A 34 6.71 -12.49 -3.08
N LYS A 35 7.08 -11.47 -3.87
CA LYS A 35 7.24 -11.61 -5.32
C LYS A 35 8.63 -12.06 -5.77
N LEU A 36 9.69 -11.74 -4.99
CA LEU A 36 11.07 -11.98 -5.42
C LEU A 36 11.79 -13.02 -4.54
N PRO A 37 11.98 -14.25 -5.01
CA PRO A 37 12.80 -15.24 -4.30
C PRO A 37 14.28 -14.84 -4.27
N VAL A 38 14.77 -14.18 -5.32
CA VAL A 38 16.12 -13.60 -5.41
C VAL A 38 16.00 -12.12 -5.75
N MET A 39 16.63 -11.28 -4.98
CA MET A 39 16.63 -9.83 -5.16
C MET A 39 18.04 -9.34 -5.50
N ILE A 40 18.19 -8.70 -6.65
CA ILE A 40 19.37 -7.87 -6.95
C ILE A 40 19.01 -6.45 -6.54
N ALA A 41 19.67 -5.94 -5.53
CA ALA A 41 19.24 -4.74 -4.85
C ALA A 41 20.34 -3.68 -4.75
N PRO A 42 19.99 -2.40 -4.73
CA PRO A 42 20.95 -1.32 -4.62
C PRO A 42 21.61 -1.25 -3.24
N LYS A 43 22.74 -0.54 -3.18
CA LYS A 43 23.54 -0.38 -1.95
C LYS A 43 22.77 0.25 -0.77
N TRP A 44 21.74 1.07 -1.06
CA TRP A 44 20.93 1.72 -0.01
C TRP A 44 20.13 0.72 0.86
N LEU A 45 20.00 -0.56 0.45
CA LEU A 45 19.45 -1.58 1.35
C LEU A 45 20.26 -1.78 2.64
N ASN A 46 21.51 -1.33 2.66
CA ASN A 46 22.38 -1.39 3.86
C ASN A 46 22.25 -0.13 4.73
N THR A 47 21.46 0.87 4.32
CA THR A 47 21.19 2.06 5.12
C THR A 47 20.39 1.69 6.37
N LYS A 48 20.79 2.25 7.50
CA LYS A 48 20.15 2.01 8.81
C LYS A 48 18.91 2.86 8.98
N THR A 49 17.91 2.25 9.56
CA THR A 49 16.66 2.90 9.96
C THR A 49 16.17 2.33 11.29
N GLN A 50 15.24 3.02 11.91
CA GLN A 50 14.67 2.61 13.19
C GLN A 50 13.16 2.54 13.06
N PRO A 51 12.61 1.38 12.62
CA PRO A 51 11.18 1.22 12.33
C PRO A 51 10.34 1.31 13.60
N LEU A 52 9.16 1.91 13.49
CA LEU A 52 8.19 2.07 14.57
C LEU A 52 6.84 1.48 14.16
N ALA A 53 6.20 0.73 15.05
CA ALA A 53 4.85 0.21 14.79
C ALA A 53 3.81 1.32 14.77
N VAL A 54 2.84 1.25 13.84
CA VAL A 54 1.73 2.21 13.78
C VAL A 54 0.93 2.27 15.09
N ARG A 55 0.80 1.13 15.78
CA ARG A 55 0.18 1.05 17.13
C ARG A 55 0.87 1.98 18.12
N ASP A 56 2.20 1.99 18.11
CA ASP A 56 2.98 2.79 19.04
C ASP A 56 2.91 4.27 18.67
N VAL A 57 2.89 4.61 17.37
CA VAL A 57 2.63 5.99 16.92
C VAL A 57 1.31 6.51 17.48
N LEU A 58 0.23 5.70 17.37
CA LEU A 58 -1.08 6.07 17.91
C LEU A 58 -1.05 6.20 19.42
N THR A 59 -0.30 5.37 20.13
CA THR A 59 -0.11 5.45 21.58
C THR A 59 0.61 6.74 21.97
N PHE A 60 1.69 7.12 21.27
CA PHE A 60 2.38 8.40 21.48
C PHE A 60 1.45 9.58 21.29
N LEU A 61 0.68 9.61 20.19
CA LEU A 61 -0.27 10.67 19.89
C LEU A 61 -1.37 10.79 20.96
N ASN A 62 -1.94 9.65 21.36
CA ASN A 62 -3.02 9.62 22.36
C ASN A 62 -2.53 10.09 23.74
N ARG A 63 -1.35 9.64 24.19
CA ARG A 63 -0.79 10.02 25.48
C ARG A 63 -0.19 11.44 25.51
N ALA A 64 0.13 12.00 24.34
CA ALA A 64 0.59 13.38 24.22
C ALA A 64 -0.56 14.40 24.29
N LYS A 65 -1.79 13.98 23.98
CA LYS A 65 -2.97 14.86 23.97
C LYS A 65 -3.20 15.46 25.37
N GLY A 66 -3.20 16.80 25.46
CA GLY A 66 -3.39 17.52 26.71
C GLY A 66 -2.20 17.50 27.67
N ASN A 67 -1.04 16.99 27.26
CA ASN A 67 0.16 17.00 28.10
C ASN A 67 0.98 18.26 27.87
N GLU A 68 0.82 19.24 28.77
CA GLU A 68 1.48 20.54 28.68
C GLU A 68 3.01 20.47 28.68
N ARG A 69 3.61 19.42 29.28
CA ARG A 69 5.06 19.23 29.29
C ARG A 69 5.66 19.08 27.90
N LEU A 70 4.84 18.72 26.92
CA LEU A 70 5.25 18.47 25.53
C LEU A 70 4.96 19.67 24.60
N TYR A 71 4.27 20.69 25.08
CA TYR A 71 3.88 21.82 24.25
C TYR A 71 5.07 22.57 23.67
N ASN A 72 4.95 22.98 22.42
CA ASN A 72 5.94 23.73 21.64
C ASN A 72 7.30 23.03 21.51
N LYS A 73 7.30 21.70 21.56
CA LYS A 73 8.50 20.87 21.46
C LYS A 73 8.41 19.86 20.32
N SER A 74 9.57 19.39 19.89
CA SER A 74 9.73 18.38 18.85
C SER A 74 10.47 17.19 19.40
N TYR A 75 9.96 15.98 19.16
CA TYR A 75 10.52 14.74 19.64
C TYR A 75 10.67 13.72 18.50
N ASP A 76 11.79 13.02 18.52
CA ASP A 76 11.99 11.85 17.66
C ASP A 76 11.36 10.65 18.36
N ILE A 77 10.46 9.93 17.68
CA ILE A 77 9.85 8.68 18.15
C ILE A 77 10.27 7.52 17.24
N PHE A 78 10.70 6.42 17.83
CA PHE A 78 11.25 5.29 17.11
C PHE A 78 11.08 3.97 17.87
N GLY A 79 11.20 2.85 17.13
CA GLY A 79 11.16 1.52 17.72
C GLY A 79 12.46 1.17 18.47
N PRO A 80 12.50 0.01 19.11
CA PRO A 80 13.65 -0.40 19.95
C PRO A 80 14.87 -0.83 19.13
N GLU A 81 14.72 -1.16 17.85
CA GLU A 81 15.74 -1.79 17.02
C GLU A 81 16.23 -0.87 15.90
N ILE A 82 17.55 -0.83 15.72
CA ILE A 82 18.17 -0.21 14.54
C ILE A 82 18.45 -1.32 13.54
N LEU A 83 17.78 -1.28 12.37
CA LEU A 83 17.86 -2.29 11.33
C LEU A 83 18.24 -1.66 10.00
N THR A 84 18.93 -2.42 9.15
CA THR A 84 19.05 -2.07 7.74
C THR A 84 17.79 -2.49 6.99
N TYR A 85 17.50 -1.86 5.84
CA TYR A 85 16.41 -2.31 4.99
C TYR A 85 16.55 -3.78 4.59
N LYS A 86 17.79 -4.25 4.37
CA LYS A 86 18.08 -5.66 4.10
C LYS A 86 17.65 -6.57 5.26
N GLN A 87 17.97 -6.18 6.49
CA GLN A 87 17.56 -6.94 7.67
C GLN A 87 16.05 -6.97 7.83
N MET A 88 15.36 -5.84 7.56
CA MET A 88 13.90 -5.78 7.61
C MET A 88 13.28 -6.75 6.59
N LEU A 89 13.76 -6.78 5.34
CA LEU A 89 13.29 -7.72 4.31
C LEU A 89 13.51 -9.18 4.71
N LEU A 90 14.68 -9.52 5.28
CA LEU A 90 15.00 -10.88 5.71
C LEU A 90 14.19 -11.32 6.94
N GLN A 91 13.98 -10.43 7.91
CA GLN A 91 13.11 -10.71 9.07
C GLN A 91 11.65 -10.92 8.62
N PHE A 92 11.15 -10.07 7.72
CA PHE A 92 9.83 -10.25 7.12
C PHE A 92 9.69 -11.60 6.40
N ALA A 93 10.70 -11.98 5.59
CA ALA A 93 10.72 -13.26 4.91
C ALA A 93 10.66 -14.43 5.91
N LYS A 94 11.40 -14.34 7.01
CA LYS A 94 11.42 -15.35 8.07
C LYS A 94 10.03 -15.51 8.73
N ILE A 95 9.34 -14.41 9.03
CA ILE A 95 7.97 -14.43 9.59
C ILE A 95 7.00 -15.14 8.64
N ARG A 96 7.16 -14.92 7.32
CA ARG A 96 6.33 -15.57 6.29
C ARG A 96 6.77 -16.99 5.92
N GLY A 97 7.81 -17.55 6.56
CA GLY A 97 8.35 -18.86 6.24
C GLY A 97 9.00 -18.93 4.84
N LEU A 98 9.43 -17.79 4.29
CA LEU A 98 9.96 -17.68 2.94
C LEU A 98 11.49 -17.60 2.95
N LYS A 99 12.16 -18.40 2.11
CA LYS A 99 13.61 -18.28 1.89
C LYS A 99 13.86 -17.21 0.81
N ARG A 100 14.66 -16.20 1.14
CA ARG A 100 14.97 -15.07 0.24
C ARG A 100 16.47 -14.81 0.22
N TYR A 101 16.98 -14.53 -0.98
CA TYR A 101 18.39 -14.22 -1.21
C TYR A 101 18.49 -12.79 -1.72
N ILE A 102 19.31 -11.96 -1.06
CA ILE A 102 19.50 -10.56 -1.41
C ILE A 102 20.95 -10.30 -1.75
N LEU A 103 21.21 -10.02 -3.03
CA LEU A 103 22.51 -9.62 -3.54
C LEU A 103 22.53 -8.10 -3.71
N THR A 104 23.38 -7.42 -2.94
CA THR A 104 23.54 -5.97 -3.07
C THR A 104 24.60 -5.65 -4.11
N VAL A 105 24.26 -4.82 -5.10
CA VAL A 105 25.17 -4.37 -6.15
C VAL A 105 25.58 -2.91 -5.90
N PRO A 106 26.88 -2.57 -6.07
CA PRO A 106 27.38 -1.21 -5.80
C PRO A 106 26.93 -0.19 -6.86
N ILE A 107 26.60 -0.64 -8.07
CA ILE A 107 26.38 0.20 -9.25
C ILE A 107 24.89 0.21 -9.60
N MET A 108 24.10 0.94 -8.84
CA MET A 108 22.71 1.19 -9.19
C MET A 108 22.41 2.67 -8.95
N THR A 109 22.24 3.42 -10.05
CA THR A 109 21.89 4.85 -9.93
C THR A 109 20.53 5.01 -9.25
N PRO A 110 20.27 6.15 -8.57
CA PRO A 110 18.94 6.41 -7.98
C PRO A 110 17.79 6.22 -8.98
N LYS A 111 18.00 6.67 -10.22
CA LYS A 111 17.02 6.53 -11.31
C LYS A 111 16.74 5.06 -11.64
N LEU A 112 17.78 4.23 -11.78
CA LEU A 112 17.63 2.79 -12.05
C LEU A 112 16.98 2.07 -10.88
N SER A 113 17.36 2.43 -9.64
CA SER A 113 16.73 1.92 -8.40
C SER A 113 15.24 2.25 -8.33
N SER A 114 14.86 3.46 -8.74
CA SER A 114 13.46 3.91 -8.77
C SER A 114 12.65 3.13 -9.80
N TYR A 115 13.21 2.88 -11.00
CA TYR A 115 12.57 2.02 -12.00
C TYR A 115 12.44 0.57 -11.51
N TRP A 116 13.48 0.02 -10.89
CA TRP A 116 13.44 -1.32 -10.32
C TRP A 116 12.31 -1.44 -9.27
N LEU A 117 12.26 -0.50 -8.31
CA LEU A 117 11.21 -0.47 -7.29
C LEU A 117 9.81 -0.31 -7.92
N TYR A 118 9.68 0.56 -8.92
CA TYR A 118 8.45 0.77 -9.67
C TYR A 118 7.96 -0.50 -10.37
N PHE A 119 8.85 -1.27 -11.01
CA PHE A 119 8.46 -2.49 -11.73
C PHE A 119 8.09 -3.63 -10.79
N VAL A 120 8.77 -3.75 -9.67
CA VAL A 120 8.59 -4.88 -8.75
C VAL A 120 7.43 -4.67 -7.79
N THR A 121 7.24 -3.43 -7.33
CA THR A 121 6.24 -3.13 -6.31
C THR A 121 4.96 -2.52 -6.87
N SER A 122 3.97 -2.35 -6.00
CA SER A 122 2.71 -1.69 -6.30
C SER A 122 2.78 -0.16 -6.24
N THR A 123 3.98 0.43 -6.30
CA THR A 123 4.20 1.88 -6.21
C THR A 123 4.10 2.58 -7.55
N SER A 124 3.79 3.89 -7.55
CA SER A 124 3.99 4.73 -8.73
C SER A 124 5.47 5.10 -8.88
N TYR A 125 5.92 5.43 -10.10
CA TYR A 125 7.31 5.87 -10.32
C TYR A 125 7.68 7.09 -9.47
N LYS A 126 6.77 8.06 -9.34
CA LYS A 126 6.98 9.26 -8.51
C LYS A 126 7.23 8.90 -7.04
N LEU A 127 6.43 8.00 -6.49
CA LEU A 127 6.61 7.52 -5.12
C LEU A 127 7.90 6.69 -4.99
N ALA A 128 8.17 5.80 -5.94
CA ALA A 128 9.39 5.00 -5.95
C ALA A 128 10.65 5.90 -5.97
N SER A 129 10.66 6.96 -6.77
CA SER A 129 11.78 7.92 -6.81
C SER A 129 11.97 8.63 -5.48
N THR A 130 10.89 9.20 -4.91
CA THR A 130 10.96 9.88 -3.60
C THR A 130 11.43 8.94 -2.49
N LEU A 131 10.98 7.67 -2.51
CA LEU A 131 11.38 6.67 -1.53
C LEU A 131 12.86 6.30 -1.67
N VAL A 132 13.35 6.06 -2.88
CA VAL A 132 14.76 5.74 -3.12
C VAL A 132 15.67 6.88 -2.65
N ASP A 133 15.28 8.13 -2.92
CA ASP A 133 16.03 9.30 -2.48
C ASP A 133 16.08 9.38 -0.93
N SER A 134 14.98 9.08 -0.26
CA SER A 134 14.91 9.06 1.21
C SER A 134 15.62 7.87 1.84
N MET A 135 15.63 6.71 1.18
CA MET A 135 16.27 5.48 1.68
C MET A 135 17.82 5.53 1.64
N GLY A 136 18.38 6.48 0.89
CA GLY A 136 19.83 6.73 0.87
C GLY A 136 20.37 7.38 2.15
N VAL A 137 19.50 7.90 3.01
CA VAL A 137 19.87 8.62 4.24
C VAL A 137 19.57 7.75 5.46
N GLU A 138 20.50 7.67 6.41
CA GLU A 138 20.25 6.98 7.67
C GLU A 138 19.20 7.74 8.50
N ILE A 139 18.21 7.00 8.98
CA ILE A 139 17.11 7.53 9.80
C ILE A 139 17.13 6.79 11.14
N VAL A 140 17.97 7.29 12.02
CA VAL A 140 18.08 6.81 13.42
C VAL A 140 17.71 7.95 14.33
N GLY A 141 16.78 7.70 15.25
CA GLY A 141 16.28 8.73 16.16
C GLY A 141 17.34 9.15 17.18
N LYS A 142 17.29 10.43 17.56
CA LYS A 142 18.13 10.91 18.66
C LYS A 142 17.54 10.42 19.98
N PRO A 143 18.38 9.95 20.93
CA PRO A 143 17.90 9.55 22.24
C PRO A 143 17.09 10.68 22.90
N SER A 144 15.88 10.35 23.33
CA SER A 144 14.99 11.28 24.00
C SER A 144 14.31 10.60 25.19
N ASN A 145 13.86 11.38 26.17
CA ASN A 145 13.12 10.85 27.32
C ASN A 145 11.62 10.68 27.02
N ILE A 146 11.18 10.86 25.78
CA ILE A 146 9.77 10.86 25.41
C ILE A 146 9.08 9.55 25.77
N ASN A 147 9.75 8.41 25.60
CA ASN A 147 9.23 7.11 25.96
C ASN A 147 8.93 7.00 27.46
N LYS A 148 9.80 7.57 28.30
CA LYS A 148 9.59 7.61 29.76
C LYS A 148 8.49 8.61 30.16
N ILE A 149 8.47 9.79 29.53
CA ILE A 149 7.46 10.83 29.80
C ILE A 149 6.06 10.34 29.48
N LEU A 150 5.91 9.60 28.39
CA LEU A 150 4.63 9.08 27.92
C LEU A 150 4.41 7.61 28.30
N GLU A 151 5.34 6.98 29.03
CA GLU A 151 5.29 5.57 29.46
C GLU A 151 5.03 4.60 28.28
N VAL A 152 5.57 4.89 27.09
CA VAL A 152 5.39 4.07 25.91
C VAL A 152 6.60 3.12 25.77
N ASN A 153 6.31 1.84 25.63
CA ASN A 153 7.28 0.80 25.32
C ASN A 153 7.02 0.30 23.90
N PRO A 154 7.75 0.82 22.90
CA PRO A 154 7.57 0.41 21.52
C PRO A 154 7.92 -1.07 21.32
N ILE A 155 7.13 -1.76 20.48
CA ILE A 155 7.36 -3.15 20.13
C ILE A 155 8.45 -3.30 19.08
N THR A 156 8.99 -4.51 18.95
CA THR A 156 9.99 -4.87 17.96
C THR A 156 9.42 -4.83 16.54
N TYR A 157 10.31 -4.78 15.55
CA TYR A 157 9.90 -4.86 14.14
C TYR A 157 9.19 -6.17 13.82
N THR A 158 9.65 -7.28 14.37
CA THR A 158 9.04 -8.60 14.20
C THR A 158 7.61 -8.63 14.72
N GLU A 159 7.35 -8.13 15.92
CA GLU A 159 6.00 -8.03 16.49
C GLU A 159 5.11 -7.10 15.69
N ALA A 160 5.65 -5.96 15.21
CA ALA A 160 4.91 -5.03 14.37
C ALA A 160 4.44 -5.67 13.05
N VAL A 161 5.29 -6.48 12.42
CA VAL A 161 4.95 -7.23 11.19
C VAL A 161 3.91 -8.32 11.47
N GLN A 162 4.05 -9.06 12.57
CA GLN A 162 3.06 -10.09 12.96
C GLN A 162 1.67 -9.48 13.18
N LEU A 163 1.58 -8.41 13.97
CA LEU A 163 0.32 -7.69 14.19
C LEU A 163 -0.29 -7.13 12.89
N ALA A 164 0.57 -6.69 11.95
CA ALA A 164 0.08 -6.23 10.64
C ALA A 164 -0.57 -7.35 9.84
N PHE A 165 -0.03 -8.58 9.90
CA PHE A 165 -0.62 -9.76 9.26
C PHE A 165 -1.90 -10.21 9.94
N GLU A 166 -1.97 -10.23 11.26
CA GLU A 166 -3.21 -10.54 11.99
C GLU A 166 -4.36 -9.61 11.56
N LYS A 167 -4.08 -8.31 11.39
CA LYS A 167 -5.07 -7.35 10.88
C LYS A 167 -5.50 -7.64 9.45
N ILE A 168 -4.60 -8.09 8.59
CA ILE A 168 -4.92 -8.50 7.21
C ILE A 168 -5.79 -9.75 7.21
N GLU A 169 -5.45 -10.76 8.00
CA GLU A 169 -6.19 -12.02 8.10
C GLU A 169 -7.60 -11.81 8.67
N GLN A 170 -7.75 -10.89 9.61
CA GLN A 170 -9.06 -10.52 10.19
C GLN A 170 -9.89 -9.60 9.29
N ASN A 171 -9.43 -9.25 8.09
CA ASN A 171 -10.04 -8.23 7.22
C ASN A 171 -10.32 -6.89 7.94
N SER A 172 -9.49 -6.56 8.93
CA SER A 172 -9.69 -5.38 9.79
C SER A 172 -8.92 -4.14 9.31
N ILE A 173 -8.52 -4.11 8.05
CA ILE A 173 -7.85 -2.95 7.44
C ILE A 173 -8.93 -1.96 6.99
N VAL A 174 -9.03 -0.84 7.69
CA VAL A 174 -10.00 0.22 7.39
C VAL A 174 -9.66 0.97 6.11
N SER A 175 -8.37 1.18 5.84
CA SER A 175 -7.88 1.85 4.63
C SER A 175 -6.44 1.47 4.33
N SER A 176 -6.07 1.54 3.05
CA SER A 176 -4.70 1.34 2.59
C SER A 176 -4.22 2.56 1.82
N TRP A 177 -2.92 2.87 1.90
CA TRP A 177 -2.33 3.92 1.06
C TRP A 177 -2.55 3.66 -0.44
N LYS A 178 -2.75 2.42 -0.85
CA LYS A 178 -3.09 2.03 -2.23
C LYS A 178 -4.41 2.64 -2.68
N ASP A 179 -5.34 2.88 -1.75
CA ASP A 179 -6.65 3.45 -2.02
C ASP A 179 -6.56 4.95 -2.35
N SER A 180 -5.55 5.64 -1.80
CA SER A 180 -5.27 7.04 -2.09
C SER A 180 -4.55 7.27 -3.42
N MET A 181 -3.97 6.22 -4.03
CA MET A 181 -3.23 6.32 -5.28
C MET A 181 -4.16 6.36 -6.49
N ILE A 182 -4.65 7.54 -6.80
CA ILE A 182 -5.32 7.86 -8.04
C ILE A 182 -4.25 8.18 -9.08
N SER A 183 -3.78 7.18 -9.81
CA SER A 183 -2.62 7.34 -10.70
C SER A 183 -2.96 7.94 -12.05
N SER A 184 -4.23 7.94 -12.47
CA SER A 184 -4.64 8.52 -13.75
C SER A 184 -4.81 10.04 -13.72
N GLY A 185 -4.76 10.68 -12.56
CA GLY A 185 -5.08 12.10 -12.39
C GLY A 185 -6.54 12.45 -12.70
N ARG A 186 -7.31 11.50 -13.22
CA ARG A 186 -8.72 11.68 -13.66
C ARG A 186 -9.72 11.60 -12.51
N LEU A 187 -9.42 10.83 -11.47
CA LEU A 187 -10.30 10.63 -10.30
C LEU A 187 -10.08 11.65 -9.16
N LYS A 188 -9.55 12.82 -9.46
CA LYS A 188 -9.19 13.80 -8.42
C LYS A 188 -10.37 14.32 -7.59
N ASN A 189 -11.61 14.27 -8.10
CA ASN A 189 -12.77 14.80 -7.38
C ASN A 189 -14.00 13.93 -7.65
N SER A 190 -14.37 13.12 -6.67
CA SER A 190 -15.60 12.35 -6.50
C SER A 190 -15.87 11.17 -7.46
N LEU A 191 -15.88 9.97 -6.87
CA LEU A 191 -16.32 8.70 -7.49
C LEU A 191 -17.72 8.79 -8.13
N HIS A 192 -18.58 9.68 -7.62
CA HIS A 192 -19.92 9.91 -8.14
C HIS A 192 -19.98 10.24 -9.64
N LYS A 193 -18.94 10.87 -10.19
CA LYS A 193 -18.87 11.23 -11.60
C LYS A 193 -18.83 9.98 -12.52
N TYR A 194 -18.31 8.86 -12.02
CA TYR A 194 -18.10 7.61 -12.77
C TYR A 194 -19.20 6.57 -12.55
N ILE A 195 -20.21 6.86 -11.71
CA ILE A 195 -21.37 5.97 -11.50
C ILE A 195 -22.23 5.91 -12.76
N ASN A 196 -22.27 6.99 -13.53
CA ASN A 196 -23.05 7.05 -14.76
C ASN A 196 -22.22 6.51 -15.94
N VAL A 197 -22.41 5.23 -16.24
CA VAL A 197 -21.82 4.61 -17.43
C VAL A 197 -22.42 5.27 -18.69
N PRO A 198 -21.60 5.74 -19.65
CA PRO A 198 -22.09 6.34 -20.88
C PRO A 198 -23.03 5.39 -21.64
N LYS A 199 -24.16 5.91 -22.10
CA LYS A 199 -25.13 5.11 -22.86
C LYS A 199 -24.93 5.25 -24.36
N TYR A 200 -24.41 6.37 -24.84
CA TYR A 200 -24.22 6.72 -26.23
C TYR A 200 -22.76 7.03 -26.54
N GLY A 201 -22.36 6.82 -27.79
CA GLY A 201 -20.97 7.10 -28.21
C GLY A 201 -19.90 6.19 -27.60
N CYS A 202 -20.29 5.02 -27.09
CA CYS A 202 -19.39 4.07 -26.46
C CYS A 202 -19.58 2.67 -27.05
N TYR A 203 -18.50 1.89 -27.06
CA TYR A 203 -18.55 0.47 -27.38
C TYR A 203 -19.16 -0.28 -26.20
N LYS A 204 -20.06 -1.22 -26.46
CA LYS A 204 -20.65 -2.10 -25.44
C LYS A 204 -20.52 -3.55 -25.85
N ASP A 205 -20.01 -4.38 -24.95
CA ASP A 205 -20.10 -5.84 -25.02
C ASP A 205 -20.98 -6.31 -23.87
N TYR A 206 -22.08 -6.99 -24.18
CA TYR A 206 -23.04 -7.48 -23.21
C TYR A 206 -23.17 -8.99 -23.33
N LYS A 207 -23.07 -9.69 -22.20
CA LYS A 207 -23.24 -11.15 -22.14
C LYS A 207 -24.16 -11.50 -20.98
N GLU A 208 -25.12 -12.38 -21.25
CA GLU A 208 -26.03 -12.91 -20.26
C GLU A 208 -25.92 -14.43 -20.22
N LEU A 209 -25.82 -14.98 -19.00
CA LEU A 209 -25.70 -16.41 -18.78
C LEU A 209 -26.64 -16.84 -17.65
N LYS A 210 -27.37 -17.95 -17.88
CA LYS A 210 -28.12 -18.58 -16.79
C LYS A 210 -27.17 -19.28 -15.84
N VAL A 211 -27.33 -19.03 -14.55
CA VAL A 211 -26.50 -19.63 -13.49
C VAL A 211 -27.30 -20.65 -12.69
N VAL A 212 -26.66 -21.75 -12.28
CA VAL A 212 -27.29 -22.83 -11.52
C VAL A 212 -27.41 -22.46 -10.04
N ASN A 213 -26.38 -21.79 -9.49
CA ASN A 213 -26.34 -21.33 -8.11
C ASN A 213 -25.92 -19.87 -8.09
N GLU A 214 -26.85 -19.04 -7.69
CA GLU A 214 -26.70 -17.60 -7.66
C GLU A 214 -25.67 -17.14 -6.62
N GLU A 215 -25.78 -17.64 -5.38
CA GLU A 215 -24.92 -17.25 -4.28
C GLU A 215 -23.45 -17.59 -4.57
N THR A 216 -23.21 -18.80 -5.07
CA THR A 216 -21.86 -19.22 -5.49
C THR A 216 -21.31 -18.32 -6.59
N THR A 217 -22.16 -17.90 -7.55
CA THR A 217 -21.76 -17.04 -8.65
C THR A 217 -21.41 -15.64 -8.14
N ILE A 218 -22.24 -15.07 -7.28
CA ILE A 218 -21.98 -13.76 -6.66
C ILE A 218 -20.65 -13.81 -5.87
N ASN A 219 -20.45 -14.83 -5.05
CA ASN A 219 -19.21 -14.98 -4.28
C ASN A 219 -17.97 -15.10 -5.19
N LYS A 220 -18.07 -15.80 -6.32
CA LYS A 220 -17.00 -15.84 -7.32
C LYS A 220 -16.75 -14.47 -7.96
N ILE A 221 -17.79 -13.72 -8.31
CA ILE A 221 -17.65 -12.36 -8.85
C ILE A 221 -16.99 -11.45 -7.80
N TRP A 222 -17.40 -11.54 -6.53
CA TRP A 222 -16.79 -10.76 -5.45
C TRP A 222 -15.37 -11.19 -5.11
N SER A 223 -14.90 -12.34 -5.57
CA SER A 223 -13.55 -12.87 -5.33
C SER A 223 -12.58 -12.62 -6.50
N ILE A 224 -12.98 -11.93 -7.58
CA ILE A 224 -12.11 -11.65 -8.73
C ILE A 224 -10.91 -10.77 -8.35
N GLY A 225 -9.82 -10.90 -9.10
CA GLY A 225 -8.60 -10.12 -8.93
C GLY A 225 -7.69 -10.60 -7.79
N GLY A 226 -6.61 -9.88 -7.55
CA GLY A 226 -5.61 -10.23 -6.55
C GLY A 226 -5.03 -11.63 -6.73
N THR A 227 -5.02 -12.43 -5.66
CA THR A 227 -4.50 -13.81 -5.67
C THR A 227 -5.39 -14.78 -6.44
N THR A 228 -6.70 -14.58 -6.44
CA THR A 228 -7.67 -15.40 -7.20
C THR A 228 -7.52 -15.18 -8.71
N GLY A 229 -7.08 -13.99 -9.11
CA GLY A 229 -6.97 -13.61 -10.51
C GLY A 229 -8.35 -13.40 -11.18
N TRP A 230 -8.37 -13.51 -12.50
CA TRP A 230 -9.55 -13.28 -13.34
C TRP A 230 -10.12 -14.58 -13.90
N TYR A 231 -9.90 -15.69 -13.19
CA TYR A 231 -10.28 -17.06 -13.55
C TYR A 231 -9.73 -17.49 -14.93
N TYR A 232 -10.36 -17.04 -16.01
CA TYR A 232 -9.90 -17.31 -17.37
C TYR A 232 -9.00 -16.20 -17.88
N GLY A 233 -7.90 -16.56 -18.54
CA GLY A 233 -7.00 -15.60 -19.18
C GLY A 233 -6.17 -14.74 -18.24
N THR A 234 -5.95 -15.15 -16.98
CA THR A 234 -5.14 -14.40 -15.99
C THR A 234 -3.76 -14.02 -16.55
N PHE A 235 -3.15 -14.85 -17.41
CA PHE A 235 -1.87 -14.53 -18.02
C PHE A 235 -1.95 -13.34 -18.99
N LEU A 236 -3.07 -13.19 -19.73
CA LEU A 236 -3.31 -12.06 -20.63
C LEU A 236 -3.45 -10.76 -19.84
N TRP A 237 -4.13 -10.82 -18.70
CA TRP A 237 -4.24 -9.69 -17.78
C TRP A 237 -2.88 -9.30 -17.18
N LYS A 238 -2.03 -10.29 -16.85
CA LYS A 238 -0.66 -10.04 -16.41
C LYS A 238 0.19 -9.39 -17.51
N LEU A 239 0.11 -9.90 -18.75
CA LEU A 239 0.80 -9.32 -19.90
C LEU A 239 0.35 -7.87 -20.15
N ARG A 240 -0.97 -7.64 -20.15
CA ARG A 240 -1.52 -6.29 -20.29
C ARG A 240 -1.07 -5.36 -19.17
N GLY A 241 -1.08 -5.82 -17.92
CA GLY A 241 -0.58 -5.04 -16.79
C GLY A 241 0.90 -4.69 -16.92
N TYR A 242 1.71 -5.59 -17.48
CA TYR A 242 3.11 -5.33 -17.78
C TYR A 242 3.28 -4.25 -18.88
N LEU A 243 2.52 -4.37 -19.97
CA LEU A 243 2.52 -3.36 -21.04
C LEU A 243 2.04 -1.99 -20.55
N ASP A 244 1.00 -1.95 -19.71
CA ASP A 244 0.52 -0.71 -19.10
C ASP A 244 1.62 -0.05 -18.25
N LYS A 245 2.42 -0.84 -17.51
CA LYS A 245 3.58 -0.33 -16.77
C LYS A 245 4.65 0.28 -17.67
N LEU A 246 4.93 -0.32 -18.83
CA LEU A 246 5.92 0.21 -19.77
C LEU A 246 5.57 1.61 -20.26
N VAL A 247 4.28 1.90 -20.44
CA VAL A 247 3.79 3.22 -20.82
C VAL A 247 3.49 4.15 -19.62
N GLY A 248 3.90 3.75 -18.42
CA GLY A 248 3.75 4.54 -17.20
C GLY A 248 2.36 4.47 -16.57
N GLY A 249 1.59 3.44 -16.87
CA GLY A 249 0.31 3.14 -16.24
C GLY A 249 0.44 2.40 -14.90
N ILE A 250 -0.68 1.97 -14.33
CA ILE A 250 -0.74 1.34 -13.01
C ILE A 250 -0.26 -0.10 -13.03
N GLY A 251 -0.52 -0.82 -14.11
CA GLY A 251 -0.35 -2.27 -14.19
C GLY A 251 -1.22 -3.01 -13.17
N LEU A 252 -0.85 -4.23 -12.86
CA LEU A 252 -1.49 -5.04 -11.78
C LEU A 252 -0.88 -4.72 -10.41
N ARG A 253 -0.73 -3.45 -10.06
CA ARG A 253 0.04 -3.05 -8.88
C ARG A 253 -0.71 -3.23 -7.58
N ARG A 254 -2.01 -2.95 -7.60
CA ARG A 254 -2.75 -2.74 -6.36
C ARG A 254 -3.17 -4.03 -5.69
N GLY A 255 -3.39 -5.09 -6.48
CA GLY A 255 -3.97 -6.32 -5.96
C GLY A 255 -5.36 -6.07 -5.40
N ARG A 256 -5.67 -6.68 -4.29
CA ARG A 256 -6.94 -6.58 -3.56
C ARG A 256 -6.69 -6.13 -2.12
N THR A 257 -7.59 -5.33 -1.55
CA THR A 257 -7.53 -4.92 -0.14
C THR A 257 -8.02 -6.06 0.76
N HIS A 258 -9.16 -6.65 0.44
CA HIS A 258 -9.78 -7.77 1.16
C HIS A 258 -9.94 -8.99 0.27
N VAL A 259 -9.89 -10.20 0.83
CA VAL A 259 -9.93 -11.45 0.05
C VAL A 259 -11.32 -11.73 -0.54
N SER A 260 -12.38 -11.43 0.19
CA SER A 260 -13.78 -11.78 -0.15
C SER A 260 -14.73 -10.59 -0.26
N GLU A 261 -14.34 -9.41 0.21
CA GLU A 261 -15.18 -8.23 0.23
C GLU A 261 -14.65 -7.16 -0.73
N LEU A 262 -15.56 -6.37 -1.29
CA LEU A 262 -15.29 -5.22 -2.15
C LEU A 262 -16.17 -4.06 -1.73
N ASP A 263 -15.56 -2.93 -1.46
CA ASP A 263 -16.24 -1.68 -1.13
C ASP A 263 -15.98 -0.62 -2.21
N ALA A 264 -16.92 0.32 -2.32
CA ALA A 264 -16.74 1.45 -3.23
C ALA A 264 -15.50 2.26 -2.83
N GLY A 265 -14.62 2.50 -3.79
CA GLY A 265 -13.32 3.13 -3.56
C GLY A 265 -12.15 2.15 -3.53
N ASP A 266 -12.39 0.86 -3.36
CA ASP A 266 -11.33 -0.15 -3.36
C ASP A 266 -10.57 -0.22 -4.69
N ALA A 267 -9.30 -0.56 -4.58
CA ALA A 267 -8.48 -0.90 -5.74
C ALA A 267 -8.53 -2.41 -5.98
N LEU A 268 -8.85 -2.79 -7.21
CA LEU A 268 -8.87 -4.17 -7.67
C LEU A 268 -8.00 -4.30 -8.91
N ASP A 269 -6.74 -4.74 -8.73
CA ASP A 269 -5.72 -4.73 -9.76
C ASP A 269 -5.59 -3.34 -10.42
N PHE A 270 -5.95 -3.17 -11.68
CA PHE A 270 -6.00 -1.86 -12.36
C PHE A 270 -7.40 -1.26 -12.44
N TRP A 271 -8.37 -1.85 -11.75
CA TRP A 271 -9.72 -1.34 -11.65
C TRP A 271 -9.93 -0.58 -10.34
N ARG A 272 -10.84 0.38 -10.37
CA ARG A 272 -11.40 1.02 -9.19
C ARG A 272 -12.83 0.56 -9.01
N VAL A 273 -13.18 0.10 -7.82
CA VAL A 273 -14.57 -0.22 -7.47
C VAL A 273 -15.34 1.08 -7.34
N ILE A 274 -16.30 1.32 -8.23
CA ILE A 274 -17.16 2.50 -8.20
C ILE A 274 -18.42 2.24 -7.40
N PHE A 275 -18.95 1.03 -7.52
CA PHE A 275 -20.14 0.59 -6.78
C PHE A 275 -20.03 -0.91 -6.51
N ALA A 276 -20.32 -1.32 -5.29
CA ALA A 276 -20.38 -2.71 -4.88
C ALA A 276 -21.52 -2.90 -3.88
N ASP A 277 -22.49 -3.74 -4.22
CA ASP A 277 -23.64 -4.05 -3.35
C ASP A 277 -24.10 -5.48 -3.66
N LYS A 278 -23.77 -6.41 -2.76
CA LYS A 278 -24.15 -7.83 -2.91
C LYS A 278 -25.65 -8.02 -2.87
N SER A 279 -26.38 -7.24 -2.07
CA SER A 279 -27.84 -7.37 -1.94
C SER A 279 -28.55 -6.95 -3.21
N LYS A 280 -28.00 -5.96 -3.91
CA LYS A 280 -28.46 -5.50 -5.23
C LYS A 280 -27.81 -6.25 -6.38
N ARG A 281 -26.92 -7.22 -6.10
CA ARG A 281 -26.19 -8.03 -7.08
C ARG A 281 -25.42 -7.18 -8.10
N LYS A 282 -24.96 -6.02 -7.68
CA LYS A 282 -24.35 -5.04 -8.58
C LYS A 282 -22.92 -4.72 -8.16
N LEU A 283 -21.99 -4.93 -9.12
CA LEU A 283 -20.61 -4.51 -9.02
C LEU A 283 -20.23 -3.69 -10.25
N LEU A 284 -19.75 -2.47 -10.06
CA LEU A 284 -19.31 -1.57 -11.12
C LEU A 284 -17.85 -1.19 -10.90
N LEU A 285 -17.03 -1.47 -11.89
CA LEU A 285 -15.60 -1.21 -11.90
C LEU A 285 -15.26 -0.18 -12.98
N TYR A 286 -14.30 0.70 -12.70
CA TYR A 286 -13.74 1.66 -13.64
C TYR A 286 -12.25 1.39 -13.86
N ALA A 287 -11.81 1.39 -15.12
CA ALA A 287 -10.41 1.12 -15.46
C ALA A 287 -9.52 2.35 -15.22
N GLU A 288 -8.51 2.19 -14.38
CA GLU A 288 -7.50 3.21 -14.12
C GLU A 288 -6.20 3.02 -14.93
N MET A 289 -6.15 2.00 -15.79
CA MET A 289 -5.02 1.82 -16.70
C MET A 289 -4.93 2.94 -17.74
N LYS A 290 -3.78 3.14 -18.34
CA LYS A 290 -3.59 4.08 -19.46
C LYS A 290 -4.25 3.52 -20.73
N LEU A 291 -5.49 3.92 -20.95
CA LEU A 291 -6.26 3.63 -22.15
C LEU A 291 -6.49 4.90 -22.96
N PRO A 292 -6.57 4.82 -24.29
CA PRO A 292 -7.12 5.90 -25.09
C PRO A 292 -8.65 5.93 -24.91
N GLY A 293 -9.12 6.47 -23.77
CA GLY A 293 -10.54 6.52 -23.44
C GLY A 293 -10.80 6.09 -22.00
N GLU A 294 -12.06 5.76 -21.72
CA GLU A 294 -12.55 5.30 -20.43
C GLU A 294 -13.21 3.93 -20.59
N ALA A 295 -13.10 3.05 -19.59
CA ALA A 295 -13.71 1.73 -19.64
C ALA A 295 -14.36 1.37 -18.30
N TRP A 296 -15.50 0.73 -18.38
CA TRP A 296 -16.25 0.20 -17.25
C TRP A 296 -16.50 -1.30 -17.42
N LEU A 297 -16.52 -2.01 -16.32
CA LEU A 297 -16.95 -3.41 -16.25
C LEU A 297 -18.07 -3.50 -15.21
N GLU A 298 -19.22 -3.95 -15.63
CA GLU A 298 -20.42 -4.05 -14.78
C GLU A 298 -20.90 -5.49 -14.71
N PHE A 299 -21.18 -5.95 -13.49
CA PHE A 299 -21.87 -7.21 -13.20
C PHE A 299 -23.21 -6.86 -12.54
N LYS A 300 -24.28 -7.49 -13.03
CA LYS A 300 -25.65 -7.38 -12.50
C LYS A 300 -26.25 -8.76 -12.29
#